data_5d782be956cfef3c6e4ef464b585f524
#
_entry.id   5d782be956cfef3c6e4ef464b585f524
#
_cell.length_a   1.000
_cell.length_b   1.000
_cell.length_c   1.000
_cell.angle_alpha   90.00
_cell.angle_beta   90.00
_cell.angle_gamma   90.00
#
_symmetry.space_group_name_H-M   'P 1'
#
loop_
_entity.id
_entity.type
_entity.pdbx_description
1 polymer ?
#
loop_
_entity_poly.entity_id
_entity_poly.type
_entity_poly.pdbx_seq_one_letter_code
_entity_poly.pdbx_strand_id
1 'polypeptide(L)'
;MLRLVLLLNALIPLAFSITLFDWTILIVNDSKDQTLTTHCETNGDDIGTKALNPSTKQAFVCPVLVKERTVASCDITLGNLHGRFDVLDWDRDQRRCVDGACLWHVDENGLFLVINCQLVLQYPWPN
;
A
#
# COMPACT_ATOMS: atom_id res chain seq x y z
N MET A 1 20.37 1.95 37.85
CA MET A 1 20.49 2.59 36.52
C MET A 1 20.62 1.56 35.42
N LEU A 2 21.60 0.72 35.41
CA LEU A 2 21.72 -0.32 34.40
C LEU A 2 20.54 -1.31 34.38
N ARG A 3 19.97 -1.63 35.54
CA ARG A 3 18.80 -2.49 35.61
C ARG A 3 17.58 -1.90 34.91
N LEU A 4 17.38 -0.60 35.05
CA LEU A 4 16.24 0.06 34.42
C LEU A 4 16.34 0.04 32.90
N VAL A 5 17.53 0.29 32.37
CA VAL A 5 17.78 0.24 30.94
C VAL A 5 17.57 -1.16 30.39
N LEU A 6 18.04 -2.18 31.08
CA LEU A 6 17.85 -3.57 30.67
C LEU A 6 16.38 -3.98 30.66
N LEU A 7 15.60 -3.54 31.64
CA LEU A 7 14.16 -3.81 31.67
C LEU A 7 13.44 -3.15 30.51
N LEU A 8 13.77 -1.91 30.19
CA LEU A 8 13.16 -1.22 29.05
C LEU A 8 13.49 -1.94 27.73
N ASN A 9 14.73 -2.35 27.56
CA ASN A 9 15.13 -3.07 26.36
C ASN A 9 14.46 -4.43 26.23
N ALA A 10 14.17 -5.09 27.34
CA ALA A 10 13.46 -6.37 27.33
C ALA A 10 11.98 -6.21 27.02
N LEU A 11 11.36 -5.12 27.46
CA LEU A 11 9.93 -4.88 27.26
C LEU A 11 9.58 -4.40 25.85
N ILE A 12 10.41 -3.54 25.27
CA ILE A 12 10.14 -2.95 23.97
C ILE A 12 10.00 -4.02 22.87
N PRO A 13 10.93 -4.97 22.70
CA PRO A 13 10.80 -5.98 21.64
C PRO A 13 9.64 -6.94 21.82
N LEU A 14 9.15 -7.10 23.05
CA LEU A 14 8.02 -8.00 23.33
C LEU A 14 6.67 -7.35 23.11
N ALA A 15 6.58 -6.03 23.19
CA ALA A 15 5.32 -5.29 23.16
C ALA A 15 4.95 -4.77 21.79
N PHE A 16 5.91 -4.51 20.90
CA PHE A 16 5.66 -3.77 19.66
C PHE A 16 6.45 -4.31 18.49
N SER A 17 5.82 -4.28 17.30
CA SER A 17 6.54 -4.37 16.05
C SER A 17 7.33 -3.08 15.83
N ILE A 18 8.57 -3.20 15.41
CA ILE A 18 9.43 -2.05 15.17
C ILE A 18 9.30 -1.62 13.73
N THR A 19 9.00 -0.35 13.50
CA THR A 19 8.98 0.24 12.18
C THR A 19 10.39 0.62 11.77
N LEU A 20 10.84 0.14 10.60
CA LEU A 20 12.12 0.53 10.01
C LEU A 20 12.03 1.90 9.35
N PHE A 21 11.01 2.10 8.55
CA PHE A 21 10.77 3.33 7.81
C PHE A 21 9.36 3.28 7.22
N ASP A 22 8.88 4.42 6.74
CA ASP A 22 7.59 4.53 6.08
C ASP A 22 7.78 4.42 4.56
N TRP A 23 6.87 3.70 3.90
CA TRP A 23 6.82 3.57 2.46
C TRP A 23 5.53 4.19 1.94
N THR A 24 5.61 4.99 0.89
CA THR A 24 4.44 5.69 0.35
C THR A 24 3.78 4.88 -0.75
N ILE A 25 2.46 4.76 -0.69
CA ILE A 25 1.66 4.18 -1.75
C ILE A 25 0.84 5.29 -2.40
N LEU A 26 0.92 5.38 -3.72
CA LEU A 26 0.18 6.34 -4.52
C LEU A 26 -0.75 5.57 -5.45
N ILE A 27 -2.04 5.92 -5.46
CA ILE A 27 -3.05 5.32 -6.33
C ILE A 27 -3.71 6.42 -7.14
N VAL A 28 -3.59 6.33 -8.46
CA VAL A 28 -4.14 7.31 -9.40
C VAL A 28 -5.36 6.70 -10.09
N ASN A 29 -6.45 7.43 -10.11
CA ASN A 29 -7.60 7.08 -10.95
C ASN A 29 -7.30 7.51 -12.38
N ASP A 30 -6.98 6.55 -13.22
CA ASP A 30 -6.59 6.76 -14.61
C ASP A 30 -7.75 6.44 -15.58
N SER A 31 -8.96 6.32 -15.06
CA SER A 31 -10.16 6.14 -15.88
C SER A 31 -10.60 7.46 -16.51
N LYS A 32 -11.40 7.37 -17.56
CA LYS A 32 -11.86 8.57 -18.26
C LYS A 32 -12.95 9.31 -17.50
N ASP A 33 -13.91 8.59 -16.92
CA ASP A 33 -15.14 9.19 -16.43
C ASP A 33 -15.74 8.52 -15.20
N GLN A 34 -15.06 7.57 -14.58
CA GLN A 34 -15.61 6.84 -13.44
C GLN A 34 -14.90 7.19 -12.15
N THR A 35 -15.65 7.19 -11.06
CA THR A 35 -15.08 7.34 -9.71
C THR A 35 -14.42 6.05 -9.28
N LEU A 36 -13.19 6.16 -8.76
CA LEU A 36 -12.47 5.06 -8.17
C LEU A 36 -12.67 5.12 -6.66
N THR A 37 -13.20 4.06 -6.08
CA THR A 37 -13.36 3.97 -4.62
C THR A 37 -12.35 2.97 -4.08
N THR A 38 -11.61 3.39 -3.06
CA THR A 38 -10.62 2.54 -2.39
C THR A 38 -10.93 2.44 -0.91
N HIS A 39 -10.79 1.24 -0.37
CA HIS A 39 -10.84 1.01 1.07
C HIS A 39 -9.60 0.20 1.41
N CYS A 40 -8.65 0.84 2.05
CA CYS A 40 -7.31 0.27 2.22
C CYS A 40 -7.00 -0.01 3.69
N GLU A 41 -6.08 -0.95 3.90
CA GLU A 41 -5.49 -1.23 5.20
C GLU A 41 -3.98 -1.38 5.07
N THR A 42 -3.25 -1.01 6.11
CA THR A 42 -1.81 -1.16 6.19
C THR A 42 -1.48 -2.05 7.39
N ASN A 43 -0.84 -3.19 7.14
CA ASN A 43 -0.49 -4.15 8.20
C ASN A 43 -1.70 -4.52 9.07
N GLY A 44 -2.89 -4.63 8.46
CA GLY A 44 -4.13 -4.94 9.16
C GLY A 44 -4.87 -3.73 9.75
N ASP A 45 -4.28 -2.54 9.74
CA ASP A 45 -4.92 -1.32 10.24
C ASP A 45 -5.73 -0.64 9.16
N ASP A 46 -7.02 -0.44 9.39
CA ASP A 46 -7.91 0.23 8.45
C ASP A 46 -7.55 1.72 8.34
N ILE A 47 -7.32 2.19 7.12
CA ILE A 47 -7.05 3.60 6.85
C ILE A 47 -8.22 4.32 6.17
N GLY A 48 -9.36 3.64 6.04
CA GLY A 48 -10.60 4.25 5.58
C GLY A 48 -10.85 4.16 4.09
N THR A 49 -11.93 4.79 3.69
CA THR A 49 -12.44 4.77 2.32
C THR A 49 -12.20 6.12 1.66
N LYS A 50 -11.75 6.11 0.41
CA LYS A 50 -11.57 7.29 -0.43
C LYS A 50 -12.30 7.12 -1.74
N ALA A 51 -12.87 8.22 -2.24
CA ALA A 51 -13.46 8.31 -3.57
C ALA A 51 -12.62 9.27 -4.40
N LEU A 52 -12.09 8.77 -5.51
CA LEU A 52 -11.20 9.53 -6.37
C LEU A 52 -11.89 9.82 -7.70
N ASN A 53 -12.03 11.09 -8.03
CA ASN A 53 -12.48 11.49 -9.36
C ASN A 53 -11.39 11.17 -10.40
N PRO A 54 -11.76 11.07 -11.70
CA PRO A 54 -10.75 10.85 -12.74
C PRO A 54 -9.59 11.83 -12.64
N SER A 55 -8.37 11.35 -12.85
CA SER A 55 -7.11 12.09 -12.81
C SER A 55 -6.70 12.58 -11.43
N THR A 56 -7.38 12.15 -10.38
CA THR A 56 -6.95 12.44 -9.01
C THR A 56 -6.26 11.24 -8.38
N LYS A 57 -5.56 11.47 -7.29
CA LYS A 57 -4.77 10.44 -6.62
C LYS A 57 -4.96 10.46 -5.12
N GLN A 58 -4.71 9.31 -4.53
CA GLN A 58 -4.63 9.08 -3.10
C GLN A 58 -3.17 8.77 -2.75
N ALA A 59 -2.70 9.29 -1.63
CA ALA A 59 -1.39 8.94 -1.07
C ALA A 59 -1.56 8.51 0.37
N PHE A 60 -0.91 7.43 0.76
CA PHE A 60 -0.84 7.02 2.15
C PHE A 60 0.48 6.31 2.42
N VAL A 61 0.85 6.22 3.70
CA VAL A 61 2.08 5.56 4.10
C VAL A 61 1.78 4.21 4.73
N CYS A 62 2.69 3.27 4.51
CA CYS A 62 2.66 1.96 5.14
C CYS A 62 4.00 1.77 5.88
N PRO A 63 3.97 1.58 7.20
CA PRO A 63 5.20 1.30 7.94
C PRO A 63 5.78 -0.05 7.52
N VAL A 64 7.06 -0.06 7.17
CA VAL A 64 7.79 -1.30 6.91
C VAL A 64 8.28 -1.85 8.23
N LEU A 65 7.86 -3.06 8.56
CA LEU A 65 8.07 -3.68 9.87
C LEU A 65 9.33 -4.54 9.87
N VAL A 66 9.97 -4.61 11.06
CA VAL A 66 11.13 -5.42 11.30
C VAL A 66 10.76 -6.84 11.51
N LYS A 67 10.78 -7.82 11.21
CA LYS A 67 10.46 -9.22 11.56
C LYS A 67 9.05 -9.66 11.21
N GLU A 68 8.24 -8.78 10.67
CA GLU A 68 6.90 -9.14 10.23
C GLU A 68 6.74 -8.79 8.75
N ARG A 69 5.88 -9.54 8.08
CA ARG A 69 5.55 -9.25 6.70
C ARG A 69 4.80 -7.92 6.63
N THR A 70 5.24 -7.04 5.77
CA THR A 70 4.60 -5.74 5.54
C THR A 70 3.74 -5.82 4.29
N VAL A 71 2.44 -5.60 4.46
CA VAL A 71 1.46 -5.65 3.36
C VAL A 71 0.47 -4.50 3.51
N ALA A 72 0.17 -3.83 2.41
CA ALA A 72 -0.97 -2.93 2.30
C ALA A 72 -1.92 -3.47 1.24
N SER A 73 -3.20 -3.56 1.59
CA SER A 73 -4.23 -4.11 0.73
C SER A 73 -5.39 -3.13 0.59
N CYS A 74 -5.99 -3.11 -0.59
CA CYS A 74 -7.15 -2.25 -0.86
C CYS A 74 -8.26 -3.03 -1.53
N ASP A 75 -9.49 -2.81 -1.06
CA ASP A 75 -10.69 -3.10 -1.83
C ASP A 75 -10.91 -1.95 -2.78
N ILE A 76 -10.93 -2.21 -4.08
CA ILE A 76 -11.00 -1.18 -5.11
C ILE A 76 -12.20 -1.44 -6.02
N THR A 77 -12.96 -0.38 -6.26
CA THR A 77 -14.14 -0.41 -7.13
C THR A 77 -14.04 0.68 -8.19
N LEU A 78 -14.25 0.31 -9.44
CA LEU A 78 -14.34 1.24 -10.56
C LEU A 78 -15.55 0.86 -11.40
N GLY A 79 -16.65 1.62 -11.27
CA GLY A 79 -17.92 1.25 -11.91
C GLY A 79 -18.40 -0.11 -11.42
N ASN A 80 -18.56 -1.06 -12.33
CA ASN A 80 -18.96 -2.43 -12.02
C ASN A 80 -17.77 -3.36 -11.74
N LEU A 81 -16.56 -2.84 -11.83
CA LEU A 81 -15.35 -3.60 -11.60
C LEU A 81 -14.98 -3.51 -10.13
N HIS A 82 -14.62 -4.64 -9.55
CA HIS A 82 -14.28 -4.69 -8.13
C HIS A 82 -13.25 -5.80 -7.87
N GLY A 83 -12.38 -5.56 -6.91
CA GLY A 83 -11.43 -6.55 -6.44
C GLY A 83 -10.70 -6.09 -5.20
N ARG A 84 -9.99 -7.05 -4.57
CA ARG A 84 -9.10 -6.77 -3.48
C ARG A 84 -7.67 -7.06 -3.92
N PHE A 85 -6.77 -6.10 -3.72
CA PHE A 85 -5.42 -6.16 -4.25
C PHE A 85 -4.39 -5.77 -3.20
N ASP A 86 -3.25 -6.47 -3.21
CA ASP A 86 -2.08 -6.07 -2.42
C ASP A 86 -1.33 -4.97 -3.19
N VAL A 87 -1.45 -3.73 -2.71
CA VAL A 87 -0.79 -2.58 -3.32
C VAL A 87 0.61 -2.34 -2.77
N LEU A 88 0.94 -3.02 -1.69
CA LEU A 88 2.31 -3.18 -1.21
C LEU A 88 2.44 -4.57 -0.62
N ASP A 89 3.41 -5.32 -1.12
CA ASP A 89 3.94 -6.51 -0.49
C ASP A 89 5.45 -6.29 -0.44
N TRP A 90 5.99 -6.04 0.75
CA TRP A 90 7.37 -5.61 0.88
C TRP A 90 8.36 -6.60 0.27
N ASP A 91 8.12 -7.90 0.46
CA ASP A 91 8.99 -8.93 -0.10
C ASP A 91 9.01 -8.90 -1.64
N ARG A 92 7.88 -8.57 -2.25
CA ARG A 92 7.74 -8.45 -3.70
C ARG A 92 8.25 -7.11 -4.22
N ASP A 93 7.94 -6.01 -3.51
CA ASP A 93 7.99 -4.66 -4.07
C ASP A 93 9.24 -3.86 -3.69
N GLN A 94 10.03 -4.30 -2.72
CA GLN A 94 11.21 -3.55 -2.27
C GLN A 94 12.23 -3.28 -3.38
N ARG A 95 12.23 -4.08 -4.43
CA ARG A 95 13.11 -3.91 -5.59
C ARG A 95 12.39 -3.39 -6.82
N ARG A 96 11.06 -3.39 -6.81
CA ARG A 96 10.23 -2.95 -7.94
C ARG A 96 9.82 -1.50 -7.82
N CYS A 97 9.60 -1.05 -6.60
CA CYS A 97 9.27 0.34 -6.30
C CYS A 97 10.54 1.05 -5.84
N VAL A 98 10.72 2.30 -6.27
CA VAL A 98 11.94 3.07 -5.99
C VAL A 98 11.59 4.38 -5.30
N ASP A 99 12.59 5.02 -4.72
CA ASP A 99 12.47 6.34 -4.07
C ASP A 99 11.42 6.38 -2.96
N GLY A 100 11.26 5.26 -2.25
CA GLY A 100 10.36 5.18 -1.11
C GLY A 100 8.88 5.13 -1.44
N ALA A 101 8.51 4.81 -2.68
CA ALA A 101 7.11 4.85 -3.09
C ALA A 101 6.77 3.79 -4.15
N CYS A 102 5.55 3.27 -4.08
CA CYS A 102 4.92 2.51 -5.15
C CYS A 102 3.83 3.35 -5.77
N LEU A 103 3.88 3.51 -7.09
CA LEU A 103 2.91 4.30 -7.84
C LEU A 103 2.03 3.39 -8.70
N TRP A 104 0.73 3.42 -8.41
CA TRP A 104 -0.27 2.63 -9.11
C TRP A 104 -1.17 3.51 -9.96
N HIS A 105 -1.46 3.05 -11.17
CA HIS A 105 -2.50 3.61 -12.03
C HIS A 105 -3.61 2.58 -12.21
N VAL A 106 -4.84 3.00 -12.00
CA VAL A 106 -6.02 2.12 -12.08
C VAL A 106 -6.94 2.60 -13.17
N ASP A 107 -7.29 1.73 -14.10
CA ASP A 107 -8.25 2.01 -15.15
C ASP A 107 -9.14 0.78 -15.42
N GLU A 108 -9.91 0.80 -16.49
CA GLU A 108 -10.83 -0.27 -16.85
C GLU A 108 -10.14 -1.60 -17.17
N ASN A 109 -8.84 -1.57 -17.43
CA ASN A 109 -8.07 -2.77 -17.73
C ASN A 109 -7.46 -3.43 -16.49
N GLY A 110 -7.32 -2.69 -15.41
CA GLY A 110 -6.76 -3.23 -14.17
C GLY A 110 -5.88 -2.26 -13.43
N LEU A 111 -5.01 -2.82 -12.60
CA LEU A 111 -4.04 -2.07 -11.79
C LEU A 111 -2.65 -2.21 -12.39
N PHE A 112 -2.05 -1.07 -12.70
CA PHE A 112 -0.71 -0.98 -13.28
C PHE A 112 0.25 -0.38 -12.27
N LEU A 113 1.40 -1.02 -12.10
CA LEU A 113 2.48 -0.49 -11.27
C LEU A 113 3.53 0.17 -12.16
N VAL A 114 4.02 1.33 -11.77
CA VAL A 114 5.13 1.97 -12.46
C VAL A 114 6.42 1.28 -12.07
N ILE A 115 7.05 0.61 -13.02
CA ILE A 115 8.34 -0.08 -12.85
C ILE A 115 9.27 0.41 -13.94
N ASN A 116 10.43 0.95 -13.56
CA ASN A 116 11.41 1.51 -14.53
C ASN A 116 10.77 2.51 -15.49
N CYS A 117 9.97 3.42 -14.95
CA CYS A 117 9.26 4.47 -15.69
C CYS A 117 8.24 3.95 -16.70
N GLN A 118 7.77 2.72 -16.55
CA GLN A 118 6.77 2.11 -17.43
C GLN A 118 5.59 1.60 -16.62
N LEU A 119 4.39 1.68 -17.19
CA LEU A 119 3.20 1.09 -16.62
C LEU A 119 3.16 -0.40 -16.93
N VAL A 120 3.20 -1.22 -15.91
CA VAL A 120 3.20 -2.68 -16.04
C VAL A 120 1.96 -3.23 -15.36
N LEU A 121 1.10 -3.93 -16.12
CA LEU A 121 -0.12 -4.53 -15.57
C LEU A 121 0.25 -5.58 -14.53
N GLN A 122 -0.24 -5.40 -13.30
CA GLN A 122 -0.04 -6.35 -12.21
C GLN A 122 -1.30 -7.16 -11.95
N TYR A 123 -2.45 -6.51 -11.97
CA TYR A 123 -3.71 -7.14 -11.64
C TYR A 123 -4.77 -6.76 -12.68
N PRO A 124 -5.16 -7.69 -13.55
CA PRO A 124 -6.41 -7.49 -14.29
C PRO A 124 -7.58 -7.59 -13.30
N TRP A 125 -8.70 -6.97 -13.65
CA TRP A 125 -9.89 -7.11 -12.82
C TRP A 125 -10.35 -8.57 -12.78
N PRO A 126 -10.77 -9.07 -11.62
CA PRO A 126 -11.32 -10.42 -11.54
C PRO A 126 -12.65 -10.51 -12.30
N ASN A 127 -12.92 -11.66 -12.83
CA ASN A 127 -14.16 -11.93 -13.57
C ASN A 127 -15.34 -12.16 -12.61
#